data_5946ccd85bbf681d98f15d3b23515b76
#
_entry.id   5946ccd85bbf681d98f15d3b23515b76
#
_cell.length_a   1.000
_cell.length_b   1.000
_cell.length_c   1.000
_cell.angle_alpha   90.00
_cell.angle_beta   90.00
_cell.angle_gamma   90.00
#
_symmetry.space_group_name_H-M   'P 1'
#
loop_
_entity.id
_entity.type
_entity.pdbx_description
1 polymer ?
#
loop_
_entity_poly.entity_id
_entity_poly.type
_entity_poly.pdbx_seq_one_letter_code
_entity_poly.pdbx_strand_id
1 'polypeptide(L)'
;MTETGFHLKRRLTSFQIMILGFAGVILLGALVLMLPIAAASRTWTPFHEALFTSTSAVCVTGLVVQDTGSYWSGFGQTVILLLIQVGGLGVITAAVTFLMLSGRNISLKERSAMQDAISAPAVGGIVRLTRFILKGTFLVELVGTLALLPAFCRDYGLRGVWMAIFHSVSA
;
A
#
# COMPACT_ATOMS: atom_id res chain seq x y z
N MET A 1 -17.41 9.87 -48.83
CA MET A 1 -17.39 8.70 -47.99
C MET A 1 -16.46 9.02 -46.84
N THR A 2 -17.04 9.50 -45.74
CA THR A 2 -16.31 9.95 -44.55
C THR A 2 -16.39 8.83 -43.52
N GLU A 3 -15.28 8.17 -43.28
CA GLU A 3 -15.14 7.21 -42.20
C GLU A 3 -15.13 7.94 -40.84
N THR A 4 -16.28 7.90 -40.17
CA THR A 4 -16.40 8.34 -38.79
C THR A 4 -15.74 7.30 -37.88
N GLY A 5 -14.47 7.52 -37.53
CA GLY A 5 -13.77 6.78 -36.50
C GLY A 5 -14.48 6.95 -35.15
N PHE A 6 -15.30 5.96 -34.78
CA PHE A 6 -15.99 5.88 -33.51
C PHE A 6 -14.99 5.53 -32.44
N HIS A 7 -14.25 6.52 -31.92
CA HIS A 7 -13.45 6.37 -30.71
C HIS A 7 -14.39 6.17 -29.50
N LEU A 8 -14.78 4.94 -29.25
CA LEU A 8 -15.36 4.54 -27.97
C LEU A 8 -14.31 4.76 -26.87
N LYS A 9 -14.27 5.95 -26.31
CA LYS A 9 -13.63 6.19 -25.01
C LYS A 9 -14.43 5.37 -23.99
N ARG A 10 -14.05 4.10 -23.79
CA ARG A 10 -14.56 3.27 -22.70
C ARG A 10 -14.26 4.02 -21.40
N ARG A 11 -15.27 4.63 -20.82
CA ARG A 11 -15.17 5.25 -19.50
C ARG A 11 -15.05 4.10 -18.50
N LEU A 12 -13.87 3.92 -17.94
CA LEU A 12 -13.65 2.95 -16.87
C LEU A 12 -14.61 3.28 -15.71
N THR A 13 -15.30 2.27 -15.21
CA THR A 13 -16.13 2.38 -14.01
C THR A 13 -15.24 2.49 -12.77
N SER A 14 -15.75 3.06 -11.67
CA SER A 14 -15.01 3.15 -10.41
C SER A 14 -14.46 1.79 -9.98
N PHE A 15 -15.24 0.71 -10.13
CA PHE A 15 -14.79 -0.66 -9.84
C PHE A 15 -13.61 -1.11 -10.71
N GLN A 16 -13.63 -0.81 -12.00
CA GLN A 16 -12.52 -1.15 -12.89
C GLN A 16 -11.25 -0.38 -12.51
N ILE A 17 -11.36 0.88 -12.11
CA ILE A 17 -10.23 1.68 -11.63
C ILE A 17 -9.66 1.07 -10.34
N MET A 18 -10.51 0.61 -9.42
CA MET A 18 -10.07 -0.06 -8.18
C MET A 18 -9.30 -1.35 -8.51
N ILE A 19 -9.88 -2.24 -9.31
CA ILE A 19 -9.26 -3.52 -9.68
C ILE A 19 -7.91 -3.30 -10.38
N LEU A 20 -7.88 -2.39 -11.36
CA LEU A 20 -6.64 -2.07 -12.07
C LEU A 20 -5.60 -1.41 -11.16
N GLY A 21 -6.05 -0.59 -10.20
CA GLY A 21 -5.18 0.03 -9.19
C GLY A 21 -4.52 -1.01 -8.30
N PHE A 22 -5.29 -1.93 -7.74
CA PHE A 22 -4.77 -3.03 -6.93
C PHE A 22 -3.85 -3.94 -7.73
N ALA A 23 -4.26 -4.37 -8.93
CA ALA A 23 -3.44 -5.19 -9.82
C ALA A 23 -2.11 -4.49 -10.19
N GLY A 24 -2.17 -3.19 -10.49
CA GLY A 24 -0.99 -2.38 -10.79
C GLY A 24 -0.01 -2.30 -9.62
N VAL A 25 -0.50 -2.03 -8.41
CA VAL A 25 0.35 -1.97 -7.20
C VAL A 25 0.96 -3.33 -6.89
N ILE A 26 0.19 -4.42 -7.00
CA ILE A 26 0.67 -5.78 -6.79
C ILE A 26 1.80 -6.12 -7.77
N LEU A 27 1.59 -5.85 -9.07
CA LEU A 27 2.60 -6.14 -10.09
C LEU A 27 3.86 -5.29 -9.92
N LEU A 28 3.73 -4.00 -9.64
CA LEU A 28 4.87 -3.12 -9.35
C LEU A 28 5.63 -3.58 -8.10
N GLY A 29 4.91 -3.91 -7.03
CA GLY A 29 5.50 -4.45 -5.82
C GLY A 29 6.26 -5.75 -6.07
N ALA A 30 5.67 -6.68 -6.86
CA ALA A 30 6.32 -7.93 -7.24
C ALA A 30 7.61 -7.68 -8.03
N LEU A 31 7.59 -6.78 -9.01
CA LEU A 31 8.78 -6.43 -9.81
C LEU A 31 9.91 -5.84 -8.94
N VAL A 32 9.57 -4.99 -7.98
CA VAL A 32 10.56 -4.42 -7.04
C VAL A 32 11.10 -5.50 -6.09
N LEU A 33 10.25 -6.39 -5.59
CA LEU A 33 10.65 -7.48 -4.70
C LEU A 33 11.47 -8.57 -5.41
N MET A 34 11.39 -8.71 -6.74
CA MET A 34 12.27 -9.59 -7.50
C MET A 34 13.72 -9.13 -7.53
N LEU A 35 13.97 -7.84 -7.34
CA LEU A 35 15.33 -7.30 -7.45
C LEU A 35 16.25 -7.88 -6.37
N PRO A 36 17.52 -8.16 -6.70
CA PRO A 36 18.47 -8.73 -5.74
C PRO A 36 18.74 -7.83 -4.53
N ILE A 37 18.46 -6.54 -4.62
CA ILE A 37 18.57 -5.62 -3.49
C ILE A 37 17.48 -5.86 -2.44
N ALA A 38 16.34 -6.43 -2.84
CA ALA A 38 15.22 -6.73 -1.94
C ALA A 38 15.47 -7.98 -1.09
N ALA A 39 16.27 -8.96 -1.56
CA ALA A 39 16.65 -10.14 -0.81
C ALA A 39 17.92 -9.92 0.03
N ALA A 40 17.96 -10.47 1.24
CA ALA A 40 19.14 -10.37 2.12
C ALA A 40 20.36 -11.11 1.53
N SER A 41 20.13 -12.21 0.80
CA SER A 41 21.14 -12.97 0.07
C SER A 41 21.64 -12.29 -1.21
N ARG A 42 21.02 -11.15 -1.61
CA ARG A 42 21.28 -10.44 -2.87
C ARG A 42 21.11 -11.30 -4.11
N THR A 43 20.26 -12.31 -4.05
CA THR A 43 19.85 -13.17 -5.18
C THR A 43 18.53 -12.69 -5.76
N TRP A 44 18.28 -13.04 -7.02
CA TRP A 44 16.98 -12.77 -7.64
C TRP A 44 15.91 -13.63 -7.00
N THR A 45 14.84 -13.01 -6.51
CA THR A 45 13.69 -13.72 -5.99
C THR A 45 12.83 -14.22 -7.16
N PRO A 46 12.38 -15.50 -7.16
CA PRO A 46 11.48 -16.02 -8.17
C PRO A 46 10.19 -15.19 -8.26
N PHE A 47 9.70 -14.97 -9.50
CA PHE A 47 8.53 -14.13 -9.73
C PHE A 47 7.29 -14.57 -8.92
N HIS A 48 7.03 -15.86 -8.82
CA HIS A 48 5.88 -16.38 -8.09
C HIS A 48 5.94 -16.09 -6.58
N GLU A 49 7.12 -16.13 -5.97
CA GLU A 49 7.32 -15.78 -4.55
C GLU A 49 7.18 -14.26 -4.31
N ALA A 50 7.78 -13.45 -5.20
CA ALA A 50 7.65 -12.00 -5.15
C ALA A 50 6.20 -11.55 -5.38
N LEU A 51 5.50 -12.18 -6.34
CA LEU A 51 4.09 -11.90 -6.63
C LEU A 51 3.19 -12.32 -5.45
N PHE A 52 3.43 -13.48 -4.87
CA PHE A 52 2.69 -13.95 -3.70
C PHE A 52 2.86 -12.98 -2.52
N THR A 53 4.11 -12.61 -2.19
CA THR A 53 4.42 -11.68 -1.10
C THR A 53 3.80 -10.30 -1.35
N SER A 54 3.91 -9.77 -2.57
CA SER A 54 3.29 -8.49 -2.93
C SER A 54 1.77 -8.55 -2.83
N THR A 55 1.14 -9.62 -3.31
CA THR A 55 -0.32 -9.82 -3.21
C THR A 55 -0.74 -9.92 -1.75
N SER A 56 -0.04 -10.71 -0.96
CA SER A 56 -0.30 -10.87 0.48
C SER A 56 -0.21 -9.54 1.23
N ALA A 57 0.82 -8.74 0.94
CA ALA A 57 1.02 -7.42 1.54
C ALA A 57 -0.10 -6.44 1.16
N VAL A 58 -0.44 -6.32 -0.13
CA VAL A 58 -1.47 -5.38 -0.61
C VAL A 58 -2.88 -5.82 -0.20
N CYS A 59 -3.17 -7.12 -0.16
CA CYS A 59 -4.46 -7.63 0.31
C CYS A 59 -4.53 -7.76 1.84
N VAL A 60 -3.46 -7.41 2.56
CA VAL A 60 -3.36 -7.48 4.03
C VAL A 60 -3.74 -8.87 4.57
N THR A 61 -3.34 -9.93 3.85
CA THR A 61 -3.66 -11.31 4.24
C THR A 61 -2.67 -11.89 5.25
N GLY A 62 -1.43 -11.35 5.30
CA GLY A 62 -0.40 -11.78 6.23
C GLY A 62 0.21 -13.16 5.93
N LEU A 63 -0.10 -13.75 4.77
CA LEU A 63 0.47 -15.03 4.35
C LEU A 63 1.89 -14.85 3.84
N VAL A 64 2.81 -15.74 4.22
CA VAL A 64 4.22 -15.69 3.86
C VAL A 64 4.67 -16.98 3.20
N VAL A 65 5.47 -16.87 2.13
CA VAL A 65 6.20 -18.00 1.52
C VAL A 65 7.61 -18.05 2.06
N GLN A 66 8.23 -16.86 2.18
CA GLN A 66 9.57 -16.69 2.74
C GLN A 66 9.46 -15.88 4.03
N ASP A 67 10.26 -16.28 5.06
CA ASP A 67 10.27 -15.55 6.33
C ASP A 67 10.66 -14.09 6.14
N THR A 68 9.78 -13.19 6.56
CA THR A 68 9.92 -11.76 6.31
C THR A 68 11.13 -11.16 7.05
N GLY A 69 11.48 -11.71 8.19
CA GLY A 69 12.57 -11.21 9.03
C GLY A 69 13.97 -11.59 8.52
N SER A 70 14.13 -12.76 7.92
CA SER A 70 15.43 -13.31 7.53
C SER A 70 15.69 -13.29 6.01
N TYR A 71 14.65 -13.51 5.19
CA TYR A 71 14.81 -13.57 3.73
C TYR A 71 14.93 -12.18 3.10
N TRP A 72 14.13 -11.22 3.54
CA TRP A 72 14.09 -9.88 2.94
C TRP A 72 15.12 -8.96 3.58
N SER A 73 15.83 -8.23 2.75
CA SER A 73 16.71 -7.14 3.21
C SER A 73 15.89 -6.01 3.85
N GLY A 74 16.56 -5.09 4.55
CA GLY A 74 15.87 -3.89 5.07
C GLY A 74 15.12 -3.09 3.98
N PHE A 75 15.65 -3.08 2.75
CA PHE A 75 14.95 -2.49 1.60
C PHE A 75 13.70 -3.29 1.24
N GLY A 76 13.80 -4.63 1.13
CA GLY A 76 12.66 -5.50 0.84
C GLY A 76 11.56 -5.39 1.90
N GLN A 77 11.94 -5.39 3.19
CA GLN A 77 11.02 -5.17 4.30
C GLN A 77 10.33 -3.80 4.23
N THR A 78 11.05 -2.74 3.86
CA THR A 78 10.46 -1.40 3.67
C THR A 78 9.44 -1.40 2.53
N VAL A 79 9.73 -2.07 1.41
CA VAL A 79 8.80 -2.21 0.29
C VAL A 79 7.55 -2.97 0.73
N ILE A 80 7.69 -4.08 1.44
CA ILE A 80 6.56 -4.86 1.97
C ILE A 80 5.70 -3.99 2.90
N LEU A 81 6.31 -3.23 3.80
CA LEU A 81 5.63 -2.33 4.72
C LEU A 81 4.84 -1.23 3.98
N LEU A 82 5.41 -0.65 2.93
CA LEU A 82 4.70 0.32 2.09
C LEU A 82 3.53 -0.32 1.33
N LEU A 83 3.68 -1.56 0.86
CA LEU A 83 2.59 -2.30 0.21
C LEU A 83 1.44 -2.58 1.19
N ILE A 84 1.75 -2.96 2.43
CA ILE A 84 0.76 -3.14 3.51
C ILE A 84 0.01 -1.82 3.77
N GLN A 85 0.72 -0.70 3.88
CA GLN A 85 0.11 0.62 4.08
C GLN A 85 -0.81 1.02 2.93
N VAL A 86 -0.36 0.84 1.69
CA VAL A 86 -1.18 1.13 0.49
C VAL A 86 -2.40 0.24 0.45
N GLY A 87 -2.26 -1.04 0.81
CA GLY A 87 -3.35 -2.01 0.87
C GLY A 87 -4.35 -1.69 1.97
N GLY A 88 -3.89 -1.49 3.20
CA GLY A 88 -4.71 -1.20 4.38
C GLY A 88 -5.50 0.11 4.26
N LEU A 89 -4.90 1.16 3.71
CA LEU A 89 -5.58 2.42 3.43
C LEU A 89 -6.50 2.35 2.19
N GLY A 90 -6.34 1.34 1.37
CA GLY A 90 -6.96 1.22 0.06
C GLY A 90 -6.22 2.03 -1.02
N VAL A 91 -6.00 1.39 -2.18
CA VAL A 91 -5.17 1.95 -3.27
C VAL A 91 -5.67 3.32 -3.74
N ILE A 92 -6.99 3.52 -3.83
CA ILE A 92 -7.55 4.81 -4.26
C ILE A 92 -7.29 5.90 -3.23
N THR A 93 -7.48 5.58 -1.94
CA THR A 93 -7.21 6.52 -0.84
C THR A 93 -5.72 6.89 -0.81
N ALA A 94 -4.83 5.91 -0.97
CA ALA A 94 -3.39 6.12 -1.04
C ALA A 94 -3.00 6.99 -2.25
N ALA A 95 -3.54 6.69 -3.45
CA ALA A 95 -3.28 7.47 -4.66
C ALA A 95 -3.74 8.93 -4.53
N VAL A 96 -4.94 9.16 -3.98
CA VAL A 96 -5.46 10.52 -3.77
C VAL A 96 -4.66 11.24 -2.68
N THR A 97 -4.24 10.56 -1.64
CA THR A 97 -3.36 11.13 -0.60
C THR A 97 -2.04 11.59 -1.22
N PHE A 98 -1.44 10.76 -2.09
CA PHE A 98 -0.22 11.12 -2.82
C PHE A 98 -0.43 12.36 -3.71
N LEU A 99 -1.55 12.44 -4.44
CA LEU A 99 -1.90 13.62 -5.25
C LEU A 99 -2.08 14.87 -4.39
N MET A 100 -2.71 14.75 -3.21
CA MET A 100 -2.86 15.87 -2.27
C MET A 100 -1.52 16.36 -1.75
N LEU A 101 -0.60 15.46 -1.39
CA LEU A 101 0.75 15.80 -0.94
C LEU A 101 1.57 16.45 -2.06
N SER A 102 1.32 16.07 -3.32
CA SER A 102 1.94 16.68 -4.50
C SER A 102 1.35 18.05 -4.89
N GLY A 103 0.43 18.60 -4.08
CA GLY A 103 -0.18 19.93 -4.30
C GLY A 103 -1.14 20.01 -5.49
N ARG A 104 -1.56 18.88 -6.06
CA ARG A 104 -2.52 18.84 -7.18
C ARG A 104 -3.95 18.93 -6.68
N ASN A 105 -4.78 19.66 -7.42
CA ASN A 105 -6.21 19.73 -7.17
C ASN A 105 -6.89 18.40 -7.53
N ILE A 106 -7.64 17.84 -6.59
CA ILE A 106 -8.39 16.61 -6.76
C ILE A 106 -9.62 16.89 -7.61
N SER A 107 -9.74 16.20 -8.74
CA SER A 107 -10.89 16.30 -9.66
C SER A 107 -12.15 15.69 -9.04
N LEU A 108 -13.32 16.05 -9.56
CA LEU A 108 -14.60 15.47 -9.13
C LEU A 108 -14.67 13.96 -9.35
N LYS A 109 -14.01 13.43 -10.39
CA LYS A 109 -13.94 11.99 -10.66
C LYS A 109 -13.14 11.24 -9.60
N GLU A 110 -12.03 11.80 -9.17
CA GLU A 110 -11.19 11.22 -8.09
C GLU A 110 -11.95 11.23 -6.76
N ARG A 111 -12.70 12.30 -6.47
CA ARG A 111 -13.56 12.38 -5.28
C ARG A 111 -14.69 11.35 -5.31
N SER A 112 -15.31 11.11 -6.48
CA SER A 112 -16.34 10.09 -6.64
C SER A 112 -15.77 8.69 -6.45
N ALA A 113 -14.60 8.40 -7.02
CA ALA A 113 -13.91 7.11 -6.82
C ALA A 113 -13.53 6.86 -5.36
N MET A 114 -13.12 7.92 -4.63
CA MET A 114 -12.90 7.82 -3.17
C MET A 114 -14.19 7.55 -2.40
N GLN A 115 -15.28 8.21 -2.78
CA GLN A 115 -16.58 8.00 -2.16
C GLN A 115 -17.01 6.54 -2.28
N ASP A 116 -16.87 5.97 -3.47
CA ASP A 116 -17.19 4.57 -3.74
C ASP A 116 -16.26 3.63 -2.95
N ALA A 117 -14.97 3.95 -2.84
CA ALA A 117 -13.98 3.15 -2.13
C ALA A 117 -14.21 3.11 -0.61
N ILE A 118 -14.65 4.23 -0.01
CA ILE A 118 -14.84 4.36 1.44
C ILE A 118 -16.32 4.21 1.82
N SER A 119 -17.21 3.98 0.83
CA SER A 119 -18.67 3.93 1.02
C SER A 119 -19.22 5.16 1.75
N ALA A 120 -18.67 6.34 1.47
CA ALA A 120 -19.04 7.57 2.15
C ALA A 120 -20.37 8.13 1.62
N PRO A 121 -21.25 8.62 2.49
CA PRO A 121 -22.60 9.06 2.11
C PRO A 121 -22.64 10.34 1.25
N ALA A 122 -21.55 11.12 1.21
CA ALA A 122 -21.48 12.36 0.44
C ALA A 122 -20.08 12.70 -0.06
N VAL A 123 -19.99 13.23 -1.30
CA VAL A 123 -18.72 13.69 -1.93
C VAL A 123 -18.13 14.91 -1.22
N GLY A 124 -19.00 15.76 -0.65
CA GLY A 124 -18.59 16.96 0.09
C GLY A 124 -18.08 16.60 1.49
N GLY A 125 -16.78 16.63 1.72
CA GLY A 125 -16.17 16.28 3.01
C GLY A 125 -15.27 15.05 2.98
N ILE A 126 -15.26 14.31 1.85
CA ILE A 126 -14.46 13.08 1.69
C ILE A 126 -12.97 13.33 1.95
N VAL A 127 -12.44 14.46 1.52
CA VAL A 127 -11.05 14.85 1.76
C VAL A 127 -10.76 15.05 3.25
N ARG A 128 -11.74 15.60 3.99
CA ARG A 128 -11.62 15.78 5.45
C ARG A 128 -11.66 14.42 6.15
N LEU A 129 -12.57 13.54 5.73
CA LEU A 129 -12.69 12.18 6.25
C LEU A 129 -11.41 11.37 6.00
N THR A 130 -10.88 11.40 4.78
CA THR A 130 -9.62 10.73 4.44
C THR A 130 -8.46 11.22 5.30
N ARG A 131 -8.34 12.55 5.47
CA ARG A 131 -7.30 13.12 6.35
C ARG A 131 -7.48 12.70 7.80
N PHE A 132 -8.72 12.55 8.27
CA PHE A 132 -9.01 12.05 9.61
C PHE A 132 -8.61 10.59 9.75
N ILE A 133 -8.97 9.72 8.78
CA ILE A 133 -8.58 8.31 8.74
C ILE A 133 -7.05 8.18 8.75
N LEU A 134 -6.34 8.89 7.85
CA LEU A 134 -4.88 8.87 7.80
C LEU A 134 -4.24 9.25 9.13
N LYS A 135 -4.69 10.35 9.74
CA LYS A 135 -4.17 10.78 11.05
C LYS A 135 -4.44 9.73 12.13
N GLY A 136 -5.64 9.12 12.12
CA GLY A 136 -6.01 8.06 13.04
C GLY A 136 -5.12 6.82 12.88
N THR A 137 -4.91 6.36 11.66
CA THR A 137 -4.03 5.23 11.35
C THR A 137 -2.62 5.47 11.84
N PHE A 138 -1.99 6.59 11.46
CA PHE A 138 -0.64 6.92 11.93
C PHE A 138 -0.54 7.09 13.44
N LEU A 139 -1.60 7.60 14.10
CA LEU A 139 -1.62 7.72 15.56
C LEU A 139 -1.64 6.33 16.22
N VAL A 140 -2.48 5.42 15.72
CA VAL A 140 -2.59 4.04 16.25
C VAL A 140 -1.27 3.30 16.03
N GLU A 141 -0.67 3.40 14.85
CA GLU A 141 0.64 2.81 14.53
C GLU A 141 1.75 3.36 15.42
N LEU A 142 1.75 4.66 15.68
CA LEU A 142 2.70 5.28 16.59
C LEU A 142 2.55 4.74 18.02
N VAL A 143 1.31 4.70 18.53
CA VAL A 143 1.02 4.16 19.87
C VAL A 143 1.40 2.70 19.96
N GLY A 144 1.06 1.88 18.95
CA GLY A 144 1.46 0.47 18.86
C GLY A 144 2.98 0.31 18.85
N THR A 145 3.69 1.11 18.05
CA THR A 145 5.16 1.12 18.02
C THR A 145 5.73 1.43 19.41
N LEU A 146 5.25 2.50 20.06
CA LEU A 146 5.72 2.88 21.41
C LEU A 146 5.45 1.80 22.44
N ALA A 147 4.32 1.10 22.35
CA ALA A 147 3.99 -0.01 23.25
C ALA A 147 4.90 -1.25 23.03
N LEU A 148 5.32 -1.51 21.80
CA LEU A 148 6.17 -2.63 21.42
C LEU A 148 7.68 -2.34 21.66
N LEU A 149 8.09 -1.06 21.64
CA LEU A 149 9.48 -0.65 21.79
C LEU A 149 10.20 -1.30 23.00
N PRO A 150 9.66 -1.28 24.24
CA PRO A 150 10.37 -1.82 25.40
C PRO A 150 10.62 -3.33 25.28
N ALA A 151 9.68 -4.08 24.67
CA ALA A 151 9.84 -5.50 24.44
C ALA A 151 10.94 -5.79 23.41
N PHE A 152 10.82 -5.20 22.22
CA PHE A 152 11.77 -5.47 21.14
C PHE A 152 13.16 -4.86 21.37
N CYS A 153 13.27 -3.69 22.01
CA CYS A 153 14.58 -3.09 22.30
C CYS A 153 15.34 -3.86 23.38
N ARG A 154 14.64 -4.51 24.32
CA ARG A 154 15.26 -5.35 25.33
C ARG A 154 15.97 -6.57 24.71
N ASP A 155 15.32 -7.20 23.71
CA ASP A 155 15.81 -8.45 23.13
C ASP A 155 16.76 -8.23 21.93
N TYR A 156 16.55 -7.17 21.13
CA TYR A 156 17.24 -6.92 19.86
C TYR A 156 18.00 -5.57 19.78
N GLY A 157 18.03 -4.80 20.88
CA GLY A 157 18.71 -3.50 20.92
C GLY A 157 18.15 -2.52 19.87
N LEU A 158 19.03 -1.82 19.13
CA LEU A 158 18.60 -0.83 18.12
C LEU A 158 17.80 -1.43 16.94
N ARG A 159 18.01 -2.71 16.62
CA ARG A 159 17.19 -3.39 15.60
C ARG A 159 15.75 -3.60 16.06
N GLY A 160 15.52 -3.63 17.38
CA GLY A 160 14.18 -3.71 17.95
C GLY A 160 13.28 -2.54 17.60
N VAL A 161 13.84 -1.35 17.36
CA VAL A 161 13.06 -0.19 16.89
C VAL A 161 12.42 -0.47 15.54
N TRP A 162 13.18 -0.98 14.57
CA TRP A 162 12.66 -1.36 13.25
C TRP A 162 11.60 -2.45 13.35
N MET A 163 11.85 -3.47 14.18
CA MET A 163 10.90 -4.57 14.39
C MET A 163 9.60 -4.07 15.02
N ALA A 164 9.67 -3.15 16.00
CA ALA A 164 8.49 -2.57 16.62
C ALA A 164 7.66 -1.77 15.61
N ILE A 165 8.28 -0.96 14.75
CA ILE A 165 7.60 -0.23 13.67
C ILE A 165 6.94 -1.21 12.71
N PHE A 166 7.70 -2.20 12.23
CA PHE A 166 7.21 -3.18 11.26
C PHE A 166 5.98 -3.94 11.80
N HIS A 167 6.04 -4.42 13.05
CA HIS A 167 4.93 -5.14 13.68
C HIS A 167 3.72 -4.24 13.90
N SER A 168 3.92 -3.00 14.34
CA SER A 168 2.82 -2.08 14.56
C SER A 168 2.07 -1.71 13.28
N VAL A 169 2.81 -1.53 12.17
CA VAL A 169 2.22 -1.19 10.87
C VAL A 169 1.57 -2.41 10.20
N SER A 170 2.12 -3.62 10.45
CA SER A 170 1.60 -4.86 9.85
C SER A 170 0.44 -5.50 10.63
N ALA A 171 0.13 -5.02 11.83
CA ALA A 171 -0.98 -5.49 12.66
C ALA A 171 -2.32 -4.86 12.24
#